data_7fa590d4f623c4b786a632e687e47028
#
_entry.id   7fa590d4f623c4b786a632e687e47028
#
_cell.length_a   1.000
_cell.length_b   1.000
_cell.length_c   1.000
_cell.angle_alpha   90.00
_cell.angle_beta   90.00
_cell.angle_gamma   90.00
#
_symmetry.space_group_name_H-M   'P 1'
#
loop_
_entity.id
_entity.type
_entity.pdbx_description
1 polymer ?
#
loop_
_entity_poly.entity_id
_entity_poly.type
_entity_poly.pdbx_seq_one_letter_code
_entity_poly.pdbx_strand_id
1 'polypeptide(L)'
;MKIHGSRLSALVGGAVCVLSAGACIAQSDVEQRAPELKIYASGEINMSRYEVVGRPWVDSWRSAFWLPTFPSQEQAIAALQTEAARHGADGLLNVICLDQGHWKWSSNTEPAFLCYGIAIRVRPSQG
;
A
#
# COMPACT_ATOMS: atom_id res chain seq x y z
N MET A 1 52.94 13.99 -33.22
CA MET A 1 52.54 12.63 -32.93
C MET A 1 51.06 12.66 -32.48
N LYS A 2 50.15 12.18 -33.36
CA LYS A 2 48.69 12.29 -33.19
C LYS A 2 48.18 11.13 -32.32
N ILE A 3 47.45 11.44 -31.25
CA ILE A 3 46.73 10.41 -30.50
C ILE A 3 45.24 10.62 -30.72
N HIS A 4 44.63 9.62 -31.35
CA HIS A 4 43.23 9.57 -31.70
C HIS A 4 42.39 9.30 -30.44
N GLY A 5 41.45 10.17 -30.19
CA GLY A 5 40.42 9.98 -29.18
C GLY A 5 39.39 8.98 -29.63
N SER A 6 39.29 7.89 -28.88
CA SER A 6 38.25 6.89 -29.02
C SER A 6 36.96 7.37 -28.35
N ARG A 7 35.93 7.60 -29.17
CA ARG A 7 34.57 7.87 -28.69
C ARG A 7 33.91 6.58 -28.27
N LEU A 8 33.72 6.38 -26.99
CA LEU A 8 32.81 5.34 -26.49
C LEU A 8 31.37 5.79 -26.70
N SER A 9 30.71 5.14 -27.65
CA SER A 9 29.26 5.21 -27.81
C SER A 9 28.60 4.44 -26.69
N ALA A 10 27.93 5.14 -25.79
CA ALA A 10 27.02 4.54 -24.81
C ALA A 10 25.79 4.02 -25.56
N LEU A 11 25.69 2.70 -25.70
CA LEU A 11 24.47 2.02 -26.10
C LEU A 11 23.47 2.14 -24.96
N VAL A 12 22.52 3.05 -25.11
CA VAL A 12 21.31 3.12 -24.32
C VAL A 12 20.50 1.86 -24.68
N GLY A 13 20.54 0.90 -23.78
CA GLY A 13 19.69 -0.28 -23.85
C GLY A 13 18.24 0.15 -23.67
N GLY A 14 17.53 0.31 -24.78
CA GLY A 14 16.09 0.49 -24.76
C GLY A 14 15.46 -0.77 -24.22
N ALA A 15 14.89 -0.69 -23.03
CA ALA A 15 14.02 -1.72 -22.49
C ALA A 15 12.79 -1.81 -23.40
N VAL A 16 12.70 -2.89 -24.15
CA VAL A 16 11.52 -3.23 -24.96
C VAL A 16 10.42 -3.68 -24.01
N CYS A 17 9.64 -2.74 -23.48
CA CYS A 17 8.34 -3.00 -22.85
C CYS A 17 7.27 -3.12 -23.95
N VAL A 18 7.29 -4.23 -24.69
CA VAL A 18 6.22 -4.56 -25.61
C VAL A 18 5.39 -5.66 -24.95
N LEU A 19 4.12 -5.39 -24.67
CA LEU A 19 3.03 -6.29 -24.26
C LEU A 19 2.63 -6.41 -22.79
N SER A 20 2.88 -5.40 -21.93
CA SER A 20 2.18 -5.34 -20.63
C SER A 20 1.82 -3.92 -20.16
N ALA A 21 1.49 -3.05 -21.10
CA ALA A 21 1.13 -1.66 -20.79
C ALA A 21 -0.04 -1.53 -19.78
N GLY A 22 -0.96 -2.49 -19.78
CA GLY A 22 -2.09 -2.51 -18.87
C GLY A 22 -1.72 -2.78 -17.41
N ALA A 23 -0.74 -3.63 -17.14
CA ALA A 23 -0.33 -3.96 -15.77
C ALA A 23 0.49 -2.84 -15.12
N CYS A 24 1.34 -2.15 -15.87
CA CYS A 24 2.13 -1.02 -15.37
C CYS A 24 1.26 0.19 -15.04
N ILE A 25 0.25 0.47 -15.87
CA ILE A 25 -0.69 1.58 -15.63
C ILE A 25 -1.52 1.33 -14.37
N ALA A 26 -2.03 0.10 -14.19
CA ALA A 26 -2.82 -0.27 -13.02
C ALA A 26 -2.01 -0.16 -11.70
N GLN A 27 -0.72 -0.49 -11.70
CA GLN A 27 0.12 -0.42 -10.52
C GLN A 27 0.48 1.03 -10.15
N SER A 28 0.77 1.88 -11.13
CA SER A 28 1.03 3.30 -10.89
C SER A 28 -0.21 4.04 -10.37
N ASP A 29 -1.40 3.69 -10.87
CA ASP A 29 -2.67 4.25 -10.40
C ASP A 29 -2.96 3.89 -8.94
N VAL A 30 -2.68 2.66 -8.54
CA VAL A 30 -2.83 2.21 -7.15
C VAL A 30 -1.89 2.97 -6.21
N GLU A 31 -0.62 3.14 -6.58
CA GLU A 31 0.36 3.86 -5.77
C GLU A 31 0.01 5.34 -5.61
N GLN A 32 -0.56 5.97 -6.64
CA GLN A 32 -1.00 7.36 -6.58
C GLN A 32 -2.27 7.54 -5.73
N ARG A 33 -3.21 6.60 -5.81
CA ARG A 33 -4.48 6.67 -5.08
C ARG A 33 -4.37 6.27 -3.61
N ALA A 34 -3.44 5.40 -3.27
CA ALA A 34 -3.31 4.87 -1.92
C ALA A 34 -3.21 5.95 -0.83
N PRO A 35 -2.34 6.97 -0.94
CA PRO A 35 -2.22 8.00 0.09
C PRO A 35 -3.44 8.94 0.15
N GLU A 36 -4.28 8.96 -0.88
CA GLU A 36 -5.48 9.80 -0.95
C GLU A 36 -6.70 9.12 -0.32
N LEU A 37 -6.62 7.83 0.00
CA LEU A 37 -7.72 7.12 0.62
C LEU A 37 -8.04 7.71 1.99
N LYS A 38 -9.27 8.21 2.13
CA LYS A 38 -9.75 8.76 3.38
C LYS A 38 -10.01 7.66 4.40
N ILE A 39 -9.57 7.88 5.63
CA ILE A 39 -9.87 6.99 6.76
C ILE A 39 -11.05 7.59 7.51
N TYR A 40 -12.11 6.80 7.65
CA TYR A 40 -13.33 7.18 8.34
C TYR A 40 -13.40 6.51 9.71
N ALA A 41 -13.76 7.29 10.71
CA ALA A 41 -14.08 6.75 12.02
C ALA A 41 -15.45 6.06 12.01
N SER A 42 -15.73 5.27 13.06
CA SER A 42 -17.04 4.64 13.23
C SER A 42 -18.14 5.69 13.31
N GLY A 43 -19.16 5.55 12.45
CA GLY A 43 -20.28 6.49 12.38
C GLY A 43 -20.03 7.77 11.58
N GLU A 44 -18.83 8.01 11.08
CA GLU A 44 -18.53 9.20 10.26
C GLU A 44 -19.22 9.15 8.89
N ILE A 45 -19.45 7.97 8.35
CA ILE A 45 -20.16 7.77 7.10
C ILE A 45 -21.36 6.84 7.30
N ASN A 46 -22.51 7.21 6.72
CA ASN A 46 -23.71 6.40 6.81
C ASN A 46 -23.58 5.12 5.95
N MET A 47 -24.06 3.98 6.45
CA MET A 47 -24.02 2.70 5.76
C MET A 47 -24.68 2.71 4.37
N SER A 48 -25.70 3.55 4.16
CA SER A 48 -26.35 3.70 2.85
C SER A 48 -25.44 4.34 1.80
N ARG A 49 -24.39 5.03 2.22
CA ARG A 49 -23.50 5.82 1.36
C ARG A 49 -22.24 5.11 0.94
N TYR A 50 -22.03 3.87 1.36
CA TYR A 50 -20.87 3.09 0.95
C TYR A 50 -21.24 1.63 0.73
N GLU A 51 -20.36 0.94 0.03
CA GLU A 51 -20.35 -0.52 -0.05
C GLU A 51 -19.01 -1.05 0.42
N VAL A 52 -19.02 -2.21 1.07
CA VAL A 52 -17.80 -2.89 1.48
C VAL A 52 -17.24 -3.63 0.28
N VAL A 53 -16.01 -3.28 -0.13
CA VAL A 53 -15.33 -3.94 -1.25
C VAL A 53 -14.27 -4.93 -0.79
N GLY A 54 -13.83 -4.84 0.45
CA GLY A 54 -12.88 -5.80 1.01
C GLY A 54 -12.58 -5.53 2.47
N ARG A 55 -11.92 -6.49 3.08
CA ARG A 55 -11.37 -6.39 4.44
C ARG A 55 -9.87 -6.64 4.37
N PRO A 56 -9.09 -5.64 3.90
CA PRO A 56 -7.66 -5.80 3.79
C PRO A 56 -7.05 -6.02 5.17
N TRP A 57 -6.14 -6.95 5.21
CA TRP A 57 -5.42 -7.31 6.40
C TRP A 57 -3.92 -7.15 6.12
N VAL A 58 -3.31 -6.20 6.80
CA VAL A 58 -1.86 -6.01 6.74
C VAL A 58 -1.27 -6.52 8.03
N ASP A 59 -0.68 -7.68 7.95
CA ASP A 59 -0.19 -8.43 9.09
C ASP A 59 1.33 -8.40 9.14
N SER A 60 1.87 -7.80 10.18
CA SER A 60 3.30 -7.88 10.49
C SER A 60 3.76 -9.30 10.87
N TRP A 61 2.83 -10.21 11.21
CA TRP A 61 3.16 -11.60 11.52
C TRP A 61 3.73 -12.36 10.33
N ARG A 62 3.20 -12.12 9.13
CA ARG A 62 3.77 -12.69 7.90
C ARG A 62 5.19 -12.22 7.68
N SER A 63 5.51 -11.04 8.15
CA SER A 63 6.83 -10.45 8.06
C SER A 63 7.77 -10.91 9.18
N ALA A 64 7.26 -11.42 10.31
CA ALA A 64 8.07 -11.92 11.41
C ALA A 64 9.01 -13.07 10.99
N PHE A 65 8.65 -13.81 9.95
CA PHE A 65 9.45 -14.93 9.47
C PHE A 65 10.18 -14.68 8.15
N TRP A 66 9.68 -13.79 7.27
CA TRP A 66 10.18 -13.69 5.88
C TRP A 66 10.19 -12.31 5.25
N LEU A 67 9.52 -11.31 5.82
CA LEU A 67 9.42 -9.95 5.29
C LEU A 67 9.81 -8.93 6.37
N PRO A 68 10.23 -7.71 6.01
CA PRO A 68 10.46 -6.65 6.97
C PRO A 68 9.16 -6.30 7.71
N THR A 69 9.24 -6.24 9.02
CA THR A 69 8.15 -5.77 9.87
C THR A 69 7.89 -4.28 9.61
N PHE A 70 6.67 -3.82 9.83
CA PHE A 70 6.38 -2.39 9.81
C PHE A 70 6.87 -1.77 11.13
N PRO A 71 7.95 -0.97 11.10
CA PRO A 71 8.52 -0.41 12.32
C PRO A 71 7.68 0.75 12.87
N SER A 72 6.73 1.27 12.11
CA SER A 72 5.86 2.34 12.56
C SER A 72 4.40 2.09 12.15
N GLN A 73 3.49 2.68 12.92
CA GLN A 73 2.06 2.64 12.64
C GLN A 73 1.73 3.30 11.30
N GLU A 74 2.41 4.39 10.96
CA GLU A 74 2.20 5.12 9.70
C GLU A 74 2.51 4.24 8.49
N GLN A 75 3.59 3.47 8.55
CA GLN A 75 3.96 2.55 7.47
C GLN A 75 2.95 1.41 7.34
N ALA A 76 2.45 0.88 8.45
CA ALA A 76 1.41 -0.14 8.45
C ALA A 76 0.08 0.40 7.87
N ILE A 77 -0.29 1.64 8.18
CA ILE A 77 -1.47 2.31 7.61
C ILE A 77 -1.27 2.56 6.10
N ALA A 78 -0.10 3.02 5.68
CA ALA A 78 0.19 3.24 4.26
C ALA A 78 0.11 1.93 3.46
N ALA A 79 0.60 0.82 4.02
CA ALA A 79 0.46 -0.50 3.41
C ALA A 79 -1.01 -0.94 3.33
N LEU A 80 -1.80 -0.66 4.37
CA LEU A 80 -3.23 -0.94 4.41
C LEU A 80 -3.98 -0.13 3.33
N GLN A 81 -3.66 1.16 3.17
CA GLN A 81 -4.22 2.01 2.12
C GLN A 81 -3.87 1.49 0.73
N THR A 82 -2.62 1.07 0.53
CA THR A 82 -2.19 0.47 -0.75
C THR A 82 -2.99 -0.79 -1.07
N GLU A 83 -3.19 -1.65 -0.09
CA GLU A 83 -3.98 -2.87 -0.28
C GLU A 83 -5.46 -2.56 -0.56
N ALA A 84 -6.04 -1.60 0.15
CA ALA A 84 -7.41 -1.13 -0.10
C ALA A 84 -7.56 -0.54 -1.52
N ALA A 85 -6.59 0.24 -1.98
CA ALA A 85 -6.58 0.79 -3.34
C ALA A 85 -6.53 -0.30 -4.41
N ARG A 86 -5.81 -1.40 -4.18
CA ARG A 86 -5.81 -2.58 -5.07
C ARG A 86 -7.17 -3.23 -5.18
N HIS A 87 -7.97 -3.19 -4.12
CA HIS A 87 -9.36 -3.66 -4.13
C HIS A 87 -10.35 -2.64 -4.71
N GLY A 88 -9.87 -1.51 -5.22
CA GLY A 88 -10.70 -0.46 -5.81
C GLY A 88 -11.49 0.33 -4.78
N ALA A 89 -10.99 0.45 -3.56
CA ALA A 89 -11.60 1.26 -2.51
C ALA A 89 -11.34 2.75 -2.72
N ASP A 90 -12.25 3.57 -2.19
CA ASP A 90 -12.13 5.02 -2.10
C ASP A 90 -11.81 5.47 -0.66
N GLY A 91 -11.93 4.56 0.29
CA GLY A 91 -11.63 4.84 1.69
C GLY A 91 -11.51 3.59 2.55
N LEU A 92 -11.09 3.82 3.78
CA LEU A 92 -11.01 2.82 4.83
C LEU A 92 -11.92 3.21 5.98
N LEU A 93 -12.61 2.25 6.56
CA LEU A 93 -13.47 2.42 7.71
C LEU A 93 -12.94 1.62 8.90
N ASN A 94 -12.97 2.21 10.09
CA ASN A 94 -12.58 1.55 11.35
C ASN A 94 -11.17 0.94 11.30
N VAL A 95 -10.18 1.74 10.94
CA VAL A 95 -8.79 1.30 10.98
C VAL A 95 -8.34 1.14 12.42
N ILE A 96 -7.85 -0.06 12.75
CA ILE A 96 -7.30 -0.40 14.06
C ILE A 96 -5.88 -0.91 13.85
N CYS A 97 -4.95 -0.39 14.65
CA CYS A 97 -3.56 -0.81 14.66
C CYS A 97 -3.18 -1.35 16.03
N LEU A 98 -2.54 -2.49 16.05
CA LEU A 98 -2.06 -3.17 17.25
C LEU A 98 -0.54 -3.24 17.21
N ASP A 99 0.11 -2.90 18.32
CA ASP A 99 1.54 -3.13 18.50
C ASP A 99 1.77 -4.56 19.00
N GLN A 100 2.42 -5.36 18.18
CA GLN A 100 2.77 -6.76 18.45
C GLN A 100 4.19 -6.92 18.99
N GLY A 101 5.01 -5.86 18.99
CA GLY A 101 6.43 -5.92 19.36
C GLY A 101 6.67 -6.22 20.83
N HIS A 102 5.68 -5.97 21.69
CA HIS A 102 5.80 -6.17 23.15
C HIS A 102 5.24 -7.52 23.64
N TRP A 103 5.13 -8.49 22.77
CA TRP A 103 4.68 -9.83 23.20
C TRP A 103 5.75 -10.46 24.11
N LYS A 104 5.34 -10.88 25.30
CA LYS A 104 6.22 -11.36 26.40
C LYS A 104 7.15 -12.54 26.05
N TRP A 105 6.97 -13.15 24.89
CA TRP A 105 7.75 -14.32 24.45
C TRP A 105 8.74 -14.00 23.31
N SER A 106 8.75 -12.78 22.83
CA SER A 106 9.71 -12.33 21.84
C SER A 106 10.84 -11.58 22.53
N SER A 107 12.06 -12.00 22.26
CA SER A 107 13.27 -11.23 22.64
C SER A 107 13.43 -9.97 21.78
N ASN A 108 12.53 -9.75 20.84
CA ASN A 108 12.55 -8.60 19.94
C ASN A 108 11.77 -7.46 20.61
N THR A 109 12.45 -6.39 20.98
CA THR A 109 11.89 -5.21 21.61
C THR A 109 11.47 -4.15 20.60
N GLU A 110 11.57 -4.44 19.30
CA GLU A 110 11.21 -3.50 18.27
C GLU A 110 9.70 -3.50 18.02
N PRO A 111 9.08 -2.32 17.84
CA PRO A 111 7.66 -2.23 17.57
C PRO A 111 7.32 -2.92 16.25
N ALA A 112 6.24 -3.69 16.26
CA ALA A 112 5.73 -4.38 15.08
C ALA A 112 4.22 -4.14 14.99
N PHE A 113 3.81 -3.34 14.02
CA PHE A 113 2.42 -2.93 13.90
C PHE A 113 1.63 -3.82 12.94
N LEU A 114 0.48 -4.28 13.43
CA LEU A 114 -0.58 -4.92 12.67
C LEU A 114 -1.73 -3.92 12.54
N CYS A 115 -2.09 -3.54 11.32
CA CYS A 115 -3.26 -2.71 11.06
C CYS A 115 -4.29 -3.46 10.23
N TYR A 116 -5.57 -3.25 10.53
CA TYR A 116 -6.67 -3.78 9.76
C TYR A 116 -7.82 -2.76 9.68
N GLY A 117 -8.67 -2.93 8.69
CA GLY A 117 -9.79 -2.04 8.46
C GLY A 117 -10.75 -2.62 7.42
N ILE A 118 -11.77 -1.86 7.09
CA ILE A 118 -12.77 -2.21 6.09
C ILE A 118 -12.57 -1.30 4.89
N ALA A 119 -12.26 -1.87 3.74
CA ALA A 119 -12.16 -1.14 2.49
C ALA A 119 -13.57 -0.87 1.94
N ILE A 120 -13.87 0.38 1.66
CA ILE A 120 -15.17 0.84 1.21
C ILE A 120 -15.07 1.62 -0.09
N ARG A 121 -16.14 1.54 -0.87
CA ARG A 121 -16.38 2.43 -2.01
C ARG A 121 -17.53 3.36 -1.66
N VAL A 122 -17.27 4.66 -1.74
CA VAL A 122 -18.26 5.68 -1.43
C VAL A 122 -19.21 5.83 -2.63
N ARG A 123 -20.51 5.73 -2.38
CA ARG A 123 -21.51 5.97 -3.40
C ARG A 123 -21.65 7.48 -3.64
N PRO A 124 -21.67 7.93 -4.90
CA PRO A 124 -21.96 9.34 -5.17
C PRO A 124 -23.31 9.70 -4.56
N SER A 125 -23.39 10.88 -3.97
CA SER A 125 -24.67 11.42 -3.49
C SER A 125 -25.59 11.55 -4.68
N GLN A 126 -26.67 10.76 -4.71
CA GLN A 126 -27.76 11.02 -5.63
C GLN A 126 -28.38 12.35 -5.17
N GLY A 127 -28.05 13.40 -5.91
CA GLY A 127 -28.65 14.72 -5.74
C GLY A 127 -30.08 14.73 -6.22
#